data_52191908ae2b0e4134e513aaa072e83c
#
_entry.id   52191908ae2b0e4134e513aaa072e83c
#
_cell.length_a   1.000
_cell.length_b   1.000
_cell.length_c   1.000
_cell.angle_alpha   90.00
_cell.angle_beta   90.00
_cell.angle_gamma   90.00
#
_symmetry.space_group_name_H-M   'P 1'
#
loop_
_entity.id
_entity.type
_entity.pdbx_description
1 polymer ?
#
loop_
_entity_poly.entity_id
_entity_poly.type
_entity_poly.pdbx_seq_one_letter_code
_entity_poly.pdbx_strand_id
1 'polypeptide(L)'
;MRTLVAYFTWSGNTKEIAERIARKTHGKLFRIEREIPYSTDYNTCAYTEAKEEADKHLRPAILGPLPDLGEYDAVIVAFPIWWYTMPAPVMTFLESYTDWQGKKLFVFANSYSDISSQFVNALRDAALCAKGADVQPGLYNKEIENLCTWVKKSGF
;
A
#
# COMPACT_ATOMS: atom_id res chain seq x y z
N MET A 1 -17.55 4.29 9.42
CA MET A 1 -16.96 4.30 8.05
C MET A 1 -16.48 2.89 7.74
N ARG A 2 -16.93 2.33 6.63
CA ARG A 2 -16.51 0.99 6.18
C ARG A 2 -15.12 1.12 5.55
N THR A 3 -14.14 0.43 6.09
CA THR A 3 -12.74 0.60 5.71
C THR A 3 -12.13 -0.71 5.20
N LEU A 4 -11.45 -0.63 4.06
CA LEU A 4 -10.61 -1.69 3.54
C LEU A 4 -9.16 -1.38 3.89
N VAL A 5 -8.44 -2.34 4.45
CA VAL A 5 -6.99 -2.25 4.67
C VAL A 5 -6.31 -3.24 3.73
N ALA A 6 -5.86 -2.72 2.59
CA ALA A 6 -5.11 -3.49 1.61
C ALA A 6 -3.61 -3.34 1.88
N TYR A 7 -2.88 -4.44 1.91
CA TYR A 7 -1.45 -4.38 2.23
C TYR A 7 -0.63 -5.34 1.40
N PHE A 8 0.62 -4.95 1.17
CA PHE A 8 1.66 -5.80 0.60
C PHE A 8 2.79 -5.96 1.61
N THR A 9 3.28 -7.17 1.77
CA THR A 9 4.42 -7.47 2.63
C THR A 9 5.29 -8.56 2.00
N TRP A 10 6.62 -8.45 2.20
CA TRP A 10 7.56 -9.50 1.84
C TRP A 10 8.10 -10.20 3.09
N SER A 11 8.53 -9.42 4.08
CA SER A 11 9.15 -9.94 5.31
C SER A 11 8.17 -10.21 6.44
N GLY A 12 6.93 -9.71 6.34
CA GLY A 12 5.93 -9.79 7.40
C GLY A 12 5.80 -8.50 8.24
N ASN A 13 6.71 -7.55 8.10
CA ASN A 13 6.66 -6.31 8.89
C ASN A 13 5.42 -5.47 8.58
N THR A 14 5.11 -5.27 7.31
CA THR A 14 3.93 -4.51 6.90
C THR A 14 2.63 -5.24 7.27
N LYS A 15 2.63 -6.57 7.23
CA LYS A 15 1.48 -7.36 7.66
C LYS A 15 1.10 -7.05 9.11
N GLU A 16 2.06 -7.05 10.01
CA GLU A 16 1.81 -6.74 11.43
C GLU A 16 1.22 -5.35 11.60
N ILE A 17 1.75 -4.36 10.87
CA ILE A 17 1.24 -3.00 10.90
C ILE A 17 -0.18 -2.92 10.34
N ALA A 18 -0.43 -3.58 9.20
CA ALA A 18 -1.76 -3.61 8.58
C ALA A 18 -2.82 -4.23 9.52
N GLU A 19 -2.46 -5.29 10.22
CA GLU A 19 -3.34 -5.90 11.22
C GLU A 19 -3.66 -4.94 12.38
N ARG A 20 -2.68 -4.14 12.82
CA ARG A 20 -2.90 -3.10 13.84
C ARG A 20 -3.83 -2.00 13.33
N ILE A 21 -3.61 -1.55 12.10
CA ILE A 21 -4.49 -0.56 11.47
C ILE A 21 -5.91 -1.10 11.38
N ALA A 22 -6.08 -2.33 10.92
CA ALA A 22 -7.39 -2.95 10.80
C ALA A 22 -8.12 -3.04 12.15
N ARG A 23 -7.41 -3.41 13.21
CA ARG A 23 -8.02 -3.44 14.58
C ARG A 23 -8.48 -2.05 15.03
N LYS A 24 -7.70 -1.01 14.75
CA LYS A 24 -8.02 0.36 15.18
C LYS A 24 -9.13 1.02 14.36
N THR A 25 -9.28 0.62 13.12
CA THR A 25 -10.28 1.17 12.19
C THR A 25 -11.50 0.27 12.04
N HIS A 26 -11.49 -0.91 12.66
CA HIS A 26 -12.46 -1.99 12.42
C HIS A 26 -12.52 -2.34 10.92
N GLY A 27 -11.40 -2.20 10.22
CA GLY A 27 -11.30 -2.41 8.79
C GLY A 27 -11.16 -3.89 8.43
N LYS A 28 -11.52 -4.19 7.19
CA LYS A 28 -11.35 -5.53 6.62
C LYS A 28 -9.99 -5.61 5.92
N LEU A 29 -9.23 -6.66 6.22
CA LEU A 29 -7.93 -6.89 5.61
C LEU A 29 -8.04 -7.51 4.22
N PHE A 30 -7.19 -7.05 3.32
CA PHE A 30 -6.94 -7.70 2.04
C PHE A 30 -5.44 -7.72 1.76
N ARG A 31 -4.89 -8.91 1.56
CA ARG A 31 -3.47 -9.06 1.22
C ARG A 31 -3.29 -8.96 -0.30
N ILE A 32 -2.46 -8.03 -0.73
CA ILE A 32 -2.03 -7.92 -2.12
C ILE A 32 -0.88 -8.90 -2.32
N GLU A 33 -1.07 -9.90 -3.19
CA GLU A 33 -0.07 -10.94 -3.45
C GLU A 33 0.24 -11.00 -4.93
N ARG A 34 1.53 -11.00 -5.26
CA ARG A 34 1.97 -11.24 -6.63
C ARG A 34 1.57 -12.67 -7.03
N GLU A 35 0.99 -12.84 -8.19
CA GLU A 35 0.53 -14.15 -8.68
C GLU A 35 1.67 -15.17 -8.70
N ILE A 36 2.84 -14.77 -9.19
CA ILE A 36 4.09 -15.53 -9.06
C ILE A 36 4.84 -14.94 -7.87
N PRO A 37 4.98 -15.68 -6.74
CA PRO A 37 5.64 -15.13 -5.56
C PRO A 37 7.07 -14.67 -5.84
N TYR A 38 7.49 -13.59 -5.16
CA TYR A 38 8.90 -13.20 -5.17
C TYR A 38 9.77 -14.28 -4.56
N SER A 39 11.04 -14.32 -4.96
CA SER A 39 12.04 -15.16 -4.32
C SER A 39 12.11 -14.88 -2.81
N THR A 40 12.35 -15.92 -2.04
CA THR A 40 12.61 -15.80 -0.60
C THR A 40 14.03 -15.31 -0.33
N ASP A 41 14.91 -15.35 -1.33
CA ASP A 41 16.25 -14.77 -1.25
C ASP A 41 16.18 -13.25 -1.41
N TYR A 42 16.67 -12.51 -0.40
CA TYR A 42 16.60 -11.06 -0.39
C TYR A 42 17.25 -10.41 -1.63
N ASN A 43 18.46 -10.86 -1.97
CA ASN A 43 19.19 -10.27 -3.11
C ASN A 43 18.46 -10.52 -4.43
N THR A 44 17.94 -11.70 -4.65
CA THR A 44 17.16 -12.04 -5.86
C THR A 44 15.88 -11.21 -5.92
N CYS A 45 15.14 -11.14 -4.83
CA CYS A 45 13.91 -10.34 -4.76
C CYS A 45 14.20 -8.86 -5.02
N ALA A 46 15.14 -8.28 -4.27
CA ALA A 46 15.38 -6.84 -4.29
C ALA A 46 16.10 -6.38 -5.57
N TYR A 47 17.18 -7.05 -5.95
CA TYR A 47 18.10 -6.57 -6.98
C TYR A 47 17.85 -7.17 -8.36
N THR A 48 17.04 -8.21 -8.49
CA THR A 48 16.67 -8.79 -9.77
C THR A 48 15.19 -8.57 -10.06
N GLU A 49 14.29 -9.12 -9.25
CA GLU A 49 12.85 -9.10 -9.53
C GLU A 49 12.24 -7.70 -9.33
N ALA A 50 12.37 -7.14 -8.12
CA ALA A 50 11.78 -5.84 -7.80
C ALA A 50 12.46 -4.69 -8.56
N LYS A 51 13.79 -4.78 -8.76
CA LYS A 51 14.52 -3.78 -9.53
C LYS A 51 14.09 -3.76 -10.99
N GLU A 52 13.91 -4.90 -11.61
CA GLU A 52 13.43 -4.98 -13.00
C GLU A 52 12.03 -4.35 -13.12
N GLU A 53 11.14 -4.67 -12.18
CA GLU A 53 9.79 -4.08 -12.16
C GLU A 53 9.84 -2.56 -12.03
N ALA A 54 10.71 -2.03 -11.17
CA ALA A 54 10.87 -0.59 -10.99
C ALA A 54 11.48 0.07 -12.22
N ASP A 55 12.57 -0.48 -12.77
CA ASP A 55 13.28 0.09 -13.91
C ASP A 55 12.44 0.10 -15.19
N LYS A 56 11.65 -0.94 -15.41
CA LYS A 56 10.81 -1.11 -16.60
C LYS A 56 9.36 -0.69 -16.40
N HIS A 57 9.00 -0.17 -15.24
CA HIS A 57 7.63 0.19 -14.87
C HIS A 57 6.62 -0.95 -15.10
N LEU A 58 7.00 -2.17 -14.71
CA LEU A 58 6.16 -3.34 -14.88
C LEU A 58 5.00 -3.34 -13.89
N ARG A 59 3.92 -4.02 -14.29
CA ARG A 59 2.72 -4.23 -13.46
C ARG A 59 2.46 -5.72 -13.35
N PRO A 60 3.11 -6.42 -12.40
CA PRO A 60 2.94 -7.85 -12.26
C PRO A 60 1.49 -8.19 -11.88
N ALA A 61 1.01 -9.33 -12.40
CA ALA A 61 -0.31 -9.83 -12.03
C ALA A 61 -0.36 -10.17 -10.53
N ILE A 62 -1.50 -9.90 -9.93
CA ILE A 62 -1.78 -10.19 -8.51
C ILE A 62 -2.93 -11.17 -8.37
N LEU A 63 -2.98 -11.88 -7.24
CA LEU A 63 -4.02 -12.85 -6.96
C LEU A 63 -5.36 -12.16 -6.69
N GLY A 64 -6.42 -12.67 -7.30
CA GLY A 64 -7.81 -12.29 -7.05
C GLY A 64 -8.58 -13.36 -6.29
N PRO A 65 -9.88 -13.14 -6.04
CA PRO A 65 -10.66 -11.97 -6.47
C PRO A 65 -10.30 -10.71 -5.68
N LEU A 66 -10.36 -9.56 -6.35
CA LEU A 66 -10.13 -8.26 -5.72
C LEU A 66 -11.38 -7.78 -4.98
N PRO A 67 -11.23 -7.03 -3.88
CA PRO A 67 -12.37 -6.44 -3.18
C PRO A 67 -13.19 -5.51 -4.08
N ASP A 68 -14.49 -5.50 -3.89
CA ASP A 68 -15.36 -4.51 -4.51
C ASP A 68 -15.27 -3.20 -3.71
N LEU A 69 -14.70 -2.16 -4.31
CA LEU A 69 -14.56 -0.86 -3.66
C LEU A 69 -15.91 -0.22 -3.29
N GLY A 70 -16.99 -0.60 -3.97
CA GLY A 70 -18.34 -0.12 -3.65
C GLY A 70 -18.80 -0.50 -2.24
N GLU A 71 -18.21 -1.51 -1.63
CA GLU A 71 -18.52 -1.94 -0.27
C GLU A 71 -17.82 -1.09 0.81
N TYR A 72 -16.93 -0.19 0.42
CA TYR A 72 -16.09 0.57 1.36
C TYR A 72 -16.23 2.07 1.16
N ASP A 73 -16.11 2.82 2.24
CA ASP A 73 -16.11 4.29 2.22
C ASP A 73 -14.67 4.82 2.08
N ALA A 74 -13.70 4.06 2.58
CA ALA A 74 -12.29 4.42 2.53
C ALA A 74 -11.42 3.19 2.34
N VAL A 75 -10.27 3.40 1.70
CA VAL A 75 -9.23 2.39 1.52
C VAL A 75 -7.94 2.90 2.15
N ILE A 76 -7.33 2.08 2.99
CA ILE A 76 -5.97 2.29 3.48
C ILE A 76 -5.09 1.28 2.76
N VAL A 77 -4.05 1.76 2.09
CA VAL A 77 -3.05 0.88 1.46
C VAL A 77 -1.75 0.97 2.23
N ALA A 78 -1.22 -0.18 2.65
CA ALA A 78 0.00 -0.28 3.45
C ALA A 78 1.06 -1.11 2.73
N PHE A 79 2.29 -0.61 2.66
CA PHE A 79 3.37 -1.26 1.93
C PHE A 79 4.75 -0.79 2.42
N PRO A 80 5.79 -1.59 2.20
CA PRO A 80 7.17 -1.12 2.38
C PRO A 80 7.60 -0.28 1.17
N ILE A 81 8.48 0.70 1.42
CA ILE A 81 9.13 1.42 0.32
C ILE A 81 10.10 0.49 -0.38
N TRP A 82 9.93 0.31 -1.68
CA TRP A 82 10.81 -0.44 -2.55
C TRP A 82 11.27 0.44 -3.71
N TRP A 83 12.57 0.53 -3.90
CA TRP A 83 13.14 1.33 -5.01
C TRP A 83 12.52 2.73 -5.08
N TYR A 84 12.55 3.42 -3.94
CA TYR A 84 12.17 4.83 -3.77
C TYR A 84 10.67 5.14 -3.87
N THR A 85 9.82 4.13 -3.99
CA THR A 85 8.37 4.29 -4.07
C THR A 85 7.64 3.02 -3.58
N MET A 86 6.42 2.79 -4.01
CA MET A 86 5.68 1.58 -3.66
C MET A 86 6.10 0.37 -4.51
N PRO A 87 5.96 -0.85 -4.00
CA PRO A 87 6.17 -2.06 -4.79
C PRO A 87 5.20 -2.16 -5.97
N ALA A 88 5.68 -2.74 -7.08
CA ALA A 88 4.87 -2.87 -8.30
C ALA A 88 3.53 -3.60 -8.11
N PRO A 89 3.41 -4.66 -7.27
CA PRO A 89 2.10 -5.28 -7.01
C PRO A 89 1.07 -4.32 -6.41
N VAL A 90 1.50 -3.34 -5.61
CA VAL A 90 0.60 -2.32 -5.05
C VAL A 90 0.09 -1.41 -6.17
N MET A 91 0.96 -1.03 -7.11
CA MET A 91 0.56 -0.26 -8.29
C MET A 91 -0.47 -1.03 -9.12
N THR A 92 -0.23 -2.33 -9.33
CA THR A 92 -1.20 -3.21 -10.01
C THR A 92 -2.56 -3.18 -9.31
N PHE A 93 -2.59 -3.28 -7.98
CA PHE A 93 -3.83 -3.22 -7.20
C PHE A 93 -4.57 -1.91 -7.42
N LEU A 94 -3.88 -0.78 -7.27
CA LEU A 94 -4.51 0.55 -7.41
C LEU A 94 -5.04 0.78 -8.83
N GLU A 95 -4.29 0.36 -9.84
CA GLU A 95 -4.67 0.50 -11.25
C GLU A 95 -5.74 -0.50 -11.69
N SER A 96 -6.01 -1.55 -10.91
CA SER A 96 -7.05 -2.52 -11.22
C SER A 96 -8.46 -1.92 -11.19
N TYR A 97 -8.61 -0.78 -10.54
CA TYR A 97 -9.86 -0.02 -10.52
C TYR A 97 -9.70 1.19 -11.44
N THR A 98 -10.47 1.20 -12.53
CA THR A 98 -10.33 2.23 -13.58
C THR A 98 -10.74 3.63 -13.14
N ASP A 99 -11.64 3.72 -12.17
CA ASP A 99 -12.09 4.99 -11.59
C ASP A 99 -12.42 4.79 -10.11
N TRP A 100 -11.74 5.53 -9.25
CA TRP A 100 -11.93 5.51 -7.81
C TRP A 100 -13.11 6.37 -7.34
N GLN A 101 -13.70 7.19 -8.24
CA GLN A 101 -14.93 7.95 -7.99
C GLN A 101 -14.89 8.81 -6.72
N GLY A 102 -13.75 9.45 -6.46
CA GLY A 102 -13.58 10.29 -5.28
C GLY A 102 -13.41 9.54 -3.96
N LYS A 103 -13.25 8.22 -3.99
CA LYS A 103 -13.06 7.41 -2.78
C LYS A 103 -11.80 7.83 -2.04
N LYS A 104 -11.89 7.94 -0.73
CA LYS A 104 -10.75 8.32 0.11
C LYS A 104 -9.70 7.21 0.13
N LEU A 105 -8.47 7.60 -0.19
CA LEU A 105 -7.31 6.71 -0.16
C LEU A 105 -6.28 7.25 0.83
N PHE A 106 -5.98 6.43 1.83
CA PHE A 106 -4.95 6.70 2.83
C PHE A 106 -3.75 5.80 2.58
N VAL A 107 -2.55 6.36 2.64
CA VAL A 107 -1.31 5.62 2.38
C VAL A 107 -0.52 5.47 3.67
N PHE A 108 -0.17 4.24 3.99
CA PHE A 108 0.81 3.92 5.02
C PHE A 108 2.04 3.29 4.36
N ALA A 109 3.21 3.85 4.59
CA ALA A 109 4.47 3.29 4.09
C ALA A 109 5.48 3.13 5.21
N ASN A 110 6.24 2.03 5.18
CA ASN A 110 7.34 1.79 6.10
C ASN A 110 8.64 1.53 5.33
N SER A 111 9.77 1.93 5.93
CA SER A 111 11.09 1.77 5.34
C SER A 111 12.15 1.64 6.43
N TYR A 112 13.27 1.01 6.11
CA TYR A 112 14.46 1.02 6.97
C TYR A 112 15.14 2.39 6.99
N SER A 113 15.10 3.11 5.88
CA SER A 113 15.60 4.47 5.78
C SER A 113 14.51 5.46 6.17
N ASP A 114 14.90 6.57 6.80
CA ASP A 114 13.97 7.62 7.21
C ASP A 114 14.07 8.80 6.25
N ILE A 115 13.85 8.53 4.96
CA ILE A 115 13.95 9.51 3.89
C ILE A 115 12.56 9.92 3.44
N SER A 116 12.10 11.08 3.91
CA SER A 116 10.76 11.60 3.63
C SER A 116 10.45 11.79 2.14
N SER A 117 11.46 12.06 1.30
CA SER A 117 11.27 12.19 -0.14
C SER A 117 10.75 10.90 -0.80
N GLN A 118 11.10 9.74 -0.26
CA GLN A 118 10.57 8.45 -0.75
C GLN A 118 9.08 8.32 -0.46
N PHE A 119 8.63 8.80 0.69
CA PHE A 119 7.21 8.84 1.01
C PHE A 119 6.43 9.80 0.11
N VAL A 120 7.01 10.96 -0.19
CA VAL A 120 6.43 11.90 -1.16
C VAL A 120 6.27 11.23 -2.53
N ASN A 121 7.28 10.47 -2.97
CA ASN A 121 7.19 9.69 -4.21
C ASN A 121 6.05 8.67 -4.15
N ALA A 122 5.92 7.95 -3.04
CA ALA A 122 4.86 6.95 -2.86
C ALA A 122 3.46 7.59 -2.92
N LEU A 123 3.27 8.74 -2.28
CA LEU A 123 1.99 9.49 -2.34
C LEU A 123 1.66 9.94 -3.77
N ARG A 124 2.65 10.47 -4.48
CA ARG A 124 2.50 10.90 -5.87
C ARG A 124 2.10 9.71 -6.76
N ASP A 125 2.81 8.60 -6.63
CA ASP A 125 2.56 7.42 -7.45
C ASP A 125 1.22 6.77 -7.10
N ALA A 126 0.81 6.81 -5.83
CA ALA A 126 -0.52 6.36 -5.43
C ALA A 126 -1.62 7.18 -6.12
N ALA A 127 -1.47 8.50 -6.15
CA ALA A 127 -2.42 9.37 -6.84
C ALA A 127 -2.49 9.11 -8.35
N LEU A 128 -1.33 8.84 -8.97
CA LEU A 128 -1.26 8.51 -10.40
C LEU A 128 -1.89 7.15 -10.72
N CYS A 129 -1.68 6.15 -9.86
CA CYS A 129 -2.21 4.80 -10.07
C CYS A 129 -3.70 4.70 -9.73
N ALA A 130 -4.14 5.37 -8.67
CA ALA A 130 -5.54 5.37 -8.22
C ALA A 130 -6.29 6.55 -8.82
N LYS A 131 -6.58 6.50 -10.11
CA LYS A 131 -7.24 7.59 -10.83
C LYS A 131 -8.60 7.92 -10.22
N GLY A 132 -8.80 9.19 -9.91
CA GLY A 132 -10.04 9.67 -9.31
C GLY A 132 -10.17 9.47 -7.81
N ALA A 133 -9.14 8.93 -7.15
CA ALA A 133 -9.13 8.81 -5.69
C ALA A 133 -8.90 10.18 -5.04
N ASP A 134 -9.51 10.37 -3.87
CA ASP A 134 -9.23 11.48 -2.98
C ASP A 134 -8.12 11.06 -2.01
N VAL A 135 -6.88 11.34 -2.40
CA VAL A 135 -5.70 10.93 -1.62
C VAL A 135 -5.55 11.81 -0.39
N GLN A 136 -5.63 11.19 0.77
CA GLN A 136 -5.58 11.84 2.07
C GLN A 136 -4.16 11.87 2.63
N PRO A 137 -3.91 12.69 3.68
CA PRO A 137 -2.63 12.64 4.39
C PRO A 137 -2.31 11.23 4.88
N GLY A 138 -1.12 10.75 4.56
CA GLY A 138 -0.65 9.41 4.91
C GLY A 138 0.19 9.39 6.18
N LEU A 139 0.65 8.21 6.53
CA LEU A 139 1.58 7.99 7.63
C LEU A 139 2.82 7.26 7.11
N TYR A 140 3.99 7.81 7.43
CA TYR A 140 5.27 7.25 7.03
C TYR A 140 6.02 6.66 8.22
N ASN A 141 6.60 5.47 7.96
CA ASN A 141 7.54 4.80 8.84
C ASN A 141 6.95 4.23 10.14
N LYS A 142 7.83 3.73 11.00
CA LYS A 142 7.56 2.88 12.17
C LYS A 142 6.88 3.61 13.34
N GLU A 143 6.48 4.83 13.16
CA GLU A 143 5.91 5.60 14.26
C GLU A 143 4.54 5.05 14.67
N ILE A 144 4.57 3.84 15.21
CA ILE A 144 3.40 3.17 15.79
C ILE A 144 2.70 4.08 16.81
N GLU A 145 3.48 4.91 17.49
CA GLU A 145 2.98 5.92 18.42
C GLU A 145 2.05 6.92 17.71
N ASN A 146 2.39 7.27 16.48
CA ASN A 146 1.60 8.20 15.68
C ASN A 146 0.40 7.52 15.01
N LEU A 147 0.35 6.19 14.99
CA LEU A 147 -0.75 5.45 14.37
C LEU A 147 -2.10 5.81 14.99
N CYS A 148 -2.18 5.90 16.32
CA CYS A 148 -3.42 6.25 17.00
C CYS A 148 -3.88 7.67 16.66
N THR A 149 -2.93 8.62 16.62
CA THR A 149 -3.19 10.00 16.26
C THR A 149 -3.63 10.13 14.80
N TRP A 150 -2.95 9.43 13.91
CA TRP A 150 -3.28 9.43 12.49
C TRP A 150 -4.68 8.85 12.24
N VAL A 151 -5.01 7.71 12.86
CA VAL A 151 -6.34 7.11 12.77
C VAL A 151 -7.43 8.09 13.21
N LYS A 152 -7.24 8.75 14.37
CA LYS A 152 -8.20 9.74 14.87
C LYS A 152 -8.35 10.95 13.94
N LYS A 153 -7.24 11.50 13.45
CA LYS A 153 -7.26 12.65 12.54
C LYS A 153 -7.88 12.32 11.19
N SER A 154 -7.78 11.07 10.76
CA SER A 154 -8.32 10.61 9.50
C SER A 154 -9.83 10.32 9.54
N GLY A 155 -10.44 10.38 10.71
CA GLY A 155 -11.88 10.21 10.86
C GLY A 155 -12.36 8.75 10.96
N PHE A 156 -11.46 7.84 11.29
CA PHE A 156 -11.79 6.43 11.51
C PHE A 156 -12.37 6.15 12.89
#